data_18c2df5078dc4e482603004112b0be23
#
_entry.id   18c2df5078dc4e482603004112b0be23
#
_cell.length_a   1.000
_cell.length_b   1.000
_cell.length_c   1.000
_cell.angle_alpha   90.00
_cell.angle_beta   90.00
_cell.angle_gamma   90.00
#
_symmetry.space_group_name_H-M   'P 1'
#
loop_
_entity.id
_entity.type
_entity.pdbx_description
1 polymer ?
#
loop_
_entity_poly.entity_id
_entity_poly.type
_entity_poly.pdbx_seq_one_letter_code
_entity_poly.pdbx_strand_id
1 'polypeptide(L)'
;MELVWATEDFVIAGQPYSGFPILLWDSMESCVPVNQFFRHYLLRGDIGSKRSWPSTGRALYDFFSFLQAHEMDWRDVDRGEAKSLVAAYRDYCLVTCELAPNTTRQRLTYICKFYNYALKQSWVKRLPFAFEERTVRRETGFLAHVDASGGKAMANDVMPRTHKALPKFLSLAEIKSLLAAAKNPHHRMVMRLALHTGLRREEIAAFPLAYVFDPDKAGRNERNLRIRLDPFDGSGMVTKGSKPRDIYVSRKFMAELYRYVTKVRGERASLSKTPQKALLLNQSGELYGGNGKSLNRIITETGKQAGIKVHTHMLRHTYATYTLVSLQRKPASGLDPLVFVQRQLGHSSIQTTMVYLHLVNEMADEAVLAYDDELNALEEAA
;
A
#
# COMPACT_ATOMS: atom_id res chain seq x y z
N MET A 1 14.30 -10.42 25.36
CA MET A 1 13.22 -11.08 24.60
C MET A 1 13.66 -11.44 23.20
N GLU A 2 13.12 -12.51 22.62
CA GLU A 2 13.35 -12.90 21.22
C GLU A 2 12.05 -13.07 20.44
N LEU A 3 12.05 -12.65 19.17
CA LEU A 3 10.96 -12.88 18.24
C LEU A 3 11.42 -13.85 17.16
N VAL A 4 10.90 -15.06 17.19
CA VAL A 4 11.21 -16.11 16.23
C VAL A 4 10.03 -16.35 15.27
N TRP A 5 10.34 -16.92 14.12
CA TRP A 5 9.35 -17.21 13.08
C TRP A 5 9.24 -18.72 12.91
N ALA A 6 8.03 -19.22 13.02
CA ALA A 6 7.77 -20.64 12.88
C ALA A 6 8.21 -21.15 11.49
N THR A 7 8.78 -22.34 11.47
CA THR A 7 9.12 -23.13 10.27
C THR A 7 7.88 -23.85 9.72
N GLU A 8 8.05 -24.62 8.67
CA GLU A 8 6.97 -25.43 8.08
C GLU A 8 6.50 -26.56 9.02
N ASP A 9 7.35 -26.97 9.98
CA ASP A 9 7.02 -27.99 10.97
C ASP A 9 6.03 -27.50 12.04
N PHE A 10 5.78 -26.20 12.11
CA PHE A 10 4.78 -25.67 13.03
C PHE A 10 3.39 -25.91 12.49
N VAL A 11 2.78 -27.01 12.91
CA VAL A 11 1.48 -27.47 12.46
C VAL A 11 0.43 -27.31 13.56
N ILE A 12 -0.70 -26.68 13.25
CA ILE A 12 -1.87 -26.57 14.13
C ILE A 12 -3.07 -27.17 13.39
N ALA A 13 -3.73 -28.14 14.01
CA ALA A 13 -4.86 -28.84 13.42
C ALA A 13 -4.60 -29.34 11.98
N GLY A 14 -3.40 -29.90 11.73
CA GLY A 14 -3.00 -30.45 10.43
C GLY A 14 -2.60 -29.42 9.36
N GLN A 15 -2.59 -28.12 9.69
CA GLN A 15 -2.21 -27.05 8.77
C GLN A 15 -0.86 -26.44 9.18
N PRO A 16 0.11 -26.30 8.24
CA PRO A 16 1.38 -25.63 8.51
C PRO A 16 1.22 -24.11 8.53
N TYR A 17 1.85 -23.47 9.51
CA TYR A 17 1.83 -22.02 9.72
C TYR A 17 3.22 -21.41 9.66
N SER A 18 3.98 -21.72 8.61
CA SER A 18 5.28 -21.10 8.36
C SER A 18 5.21 -19.58 8.38
N GLY A 19 6.16 -18.93 9.10
CA GLY A 19 6.23 -17.49 9.30
C GLY A 19 5.29 -16.96 10.39
N PHE A 20 4.67 -17.84 11.20
CA PHE A 20 3.90 -17.42 12.37
C PHE A 20 4.83 -16.84 13.45
N PRO A 21 4.50 -15.69 14.08
CA PRO A 21 5.34 -15.10 15.11
C PRO A 21 5.22 -15.86 16.42
N ILE A 22 6.35 -16.10 17.06
CA ILE A 22 6.45 -16.67 18.41
C ILE A 22 7.37 -15.77 19.22
N LEU A 23 6.91 -15.31 20.38
CA LEU A 23 7.66 -14.46 21.27
C LEU A 23 8.19 -15.29 22.44
N LEU A 24 9.50 -15.17 22.72
CA LEU A 24 10.18 -15.85 23.80
C LEU A 24 10.74 -14.83 24.81
N TRP A 25 10.75 -15.21 26.08
CA TRP A 25 11.47 -14.49 27.13
C TRP A 25 12.99 -14.69 26.93
N ASP A 26 13.82 -13.93 27.67
CA ASP A 26 15.29 -14.13 27.65
C ASP A 26 15.72 -15.51 28.14
N SER A 27 14.90 -16.14 28.97
CA SER A 27 15.05 -17.56 29.36
C SER A 27 14.80 -18.56 28.24
N MET A 28 14.46 -18.09 27.03
CA MET A 28 13.99 -18.90 25.88
C MET A 28 12.65 -19.60 26.12
N GLU A 29 11.98 -19.33 27.22
CA GLU A 29 10.63 -19.81 27.46
C GLU A 29 9.59 -19.03 26.68
N SER A 30 8.47 -19.68 26.39
CA SER A 30 7.37 -19.07 25.66
C SER A 30 6.76 -17.88 26.42
N CYS A 31 6.66 -16.71 25.78
CA CYS A 31 5.85 -15.61 26.29
C CYS A 31 4.36 -15.94 26.10
N VAL A 32 3.83 -16.74 27.04
CA VAL A 32 2.49 -17.35 26.96
C VAL A 32 1.39 -16.34 26.65
N PRO A 33 1.29 -15.16 27.32
CA PRO A 33 0.19 -14.23 27.07
C PRO A 33 0.20 -13.69 25.64
N VAL A 34 1.38 -13.36 25.10
CA VAL A 34 1.49 -12.85 23.73
C VAL A 34 1.26 -13.96 22.71
N ASN A 35 1.80 -15.15 22.92
CA ASN A 35 1.63 -16.26 21.99
C ASN A 35 0.18 -16.78 21.97
N GLN A 36 -0.55 -16.72 23.07
CA GLN A 36 -1.99 -17.00 23.08
C GLN A 36 -2.78 -15.93 22.33
N PHE A 37 -2.42 -14.64 22.49
CA PHE A 37 -3.01 -13.58 21.70
C PHE A 37 -2.70 -13.74 20.21
N PHE A 38 -1.49 -14.09 19.81
CA PHE A 38 -1.15 -14.35 18.39
C PHE A 38 -2.02 -15.45 17.82
N ARG A 39 -2.19 -16.58 18.53
CA ARG A 39 -3.10 -17.65 18.08
C ARG A 39 -4.54 -17.17 17.94
N HIS A 40 -5.03 -16.42 18.92
CA HIS A 40 -6.38 -15.89 18.89
C HIS A 40 -6.58 -14.88 17.75
N TYR A 41 -5.65 -13.94 17.59
CA TYR A 41 -5.82 -12.80 16.69
C TYR A 41 -5.43 -13.12 15.24
N LEU A 42 -4.35 -13.87 15.04
CA LEU A 42 -3.80 -14.10 13.69
C LEU A 42 -4.39 -15.34 13.00
N LEU A 43 -4.90 -16.32 13.74
CA LEU A 43 -5.43 -17.56 13.17
C LEU A 43 -6.95 -17.58 13.03
N ARG A 44 -7.68 -16.71 13.72
CA ARG A 44 -9.12 -16.58 13.60
C ARG A 44 -9.51 -15.63 12.47
N GLY A 45 -9.42 -16.00 11.25
CA GLY A 45 -10.12 -15.42 10.09
C GLY A 45 -10.26 -13.90 9.90
N ASP A 46 -10.26 -13.11 10.95
CA ASP A 46 -10.38 -11.65 10.92
C ASP A 46 -9.21 -10.97 10.22
N ILE A 47 -8.02 -11.59 10.26
CA ILE A 47 -6.85 -11.18 9.51
C ILE A 47 -6.65 -12.15 8.35
N GLY A 48 -7.34 -11.92 7.27
CA GLY A 48 -7.29 -12.75 6.06
C GLY A 48 -5.94 -12.73 5.32
N SER A 49 -4.87 -12.16 5.91
CA SER A 49 -3.57 -12.08 5.26
C SER A 49 -2.41 -12.36 6.22
N LYS A 50 -1.65 -13.41 5.96
CA LYS A 50 -0.38 -13.73 6.64
C LYS A 50 0.64 -12.56 6.59
N ARG A 51 0.46 -11.58 5.69
CA ARG A 51 1.33 -10.41 5.55
C ARG A 51 1.29 -9.44 6.73
N SER A 52 0.25 -9.49 7.57
CA SER A 52 0.16 -8.70 8.79
C SER A 52 0.88 -9.34 9.99
N TRP A 53 1.22 -10.63 9.91
CA TRP A 53 1.91 -11.34 10.98
C TRP A 53 3.21 -10.68 11.41
N PRO A 54 4.14 -10.31 10.48
CA PRO A 54 5.38 -9.66 10.87
C PRO A 54 5.18 -8.32 11.56
N SER A 55 4.20 -7.54 11.16
CA SER A 55 3.94 -6.24 11.80
C SER A 55 3.33 -6.40 13.19
N THR A 56 2.47 -7.39 13.38
CA THR A 56 1.89 -7.72 14.69
C THR A 56 2.94 -8.28 15.63
N GLY A 57 3.75 -9.24 15.17
CA GLY A 57 4.84 -9.84 15.96
C GLY A 57 5.85 -8.79 16.43
N ARG A 58 6.34 -7.95 15.51
CA ARG A 58 7.30 -6.89 15.84
C ARG A 58 6.73 -5.84 16.78
N ALA A 59 5.46 -5.49 16.67
CA ALA A 59 4.86 -4.49 17.54
C ALA A 59 4.78 -4.98 18.99
N LEU A 60 4.40 -6.24 19.23
CA LEU A 60 4.37 -6.80 20.57
C LEU A 60 5.76 -7.11 21.10
N TYR A 61 6.67 -7.60 20.27
CA TYR A 61 8.08 -7.77 20.63
C TYR A 61 8.68 -6.45 21.15
N ASP A 62 8.52 -5.38 20.40
CA ASP A 62 9.06 -4.07 20.75
C ASP A 62 8.44 -3.52 22.05
N PHE A 63 7.13 -3.68 22.22
CA PHE A 63 6.44 -3.25 23.43
C PHE A 63 6.88 -4.05 24.68
N PHE A 64 6.92 -5.36 24.58
CA PHE A 64 7.33 -6.21 25.71
C PHE A 64 8.83 -6.05 26.03
N SER A 65 9.68 -5.82 25.03
CA SER A 65 11.09 -5.47 25.23
C SER A 65 11.25 -4.11 25.93
N PHE A 66 10.42 -3.12 25.57
CA PHE A 66 10.36 -1.83 26.27
C PHE A 66 9.98 -2.03 27.74
N LEU A 67 8.94 -2.81 28.03
CA LEU A 67 8.51 -3.07 29.39
C LEU A 67 9.63 -3.76 30.20
N GLN A 68 10.27 -4.76 29.62
CA GLN A 68 11.36 -5.48 30.26
C GLN A 68 12.57 -4.58 30.57
N ALA A 69 12.97 -3.76 29.61
CA ALA A 69 14.08 -2.81 29.78
C ALA A 69 13.84 -1.76 30.88
N HIS A 70 12.57 -1.53 31.23
CA HIS A 70 12.18 -0.59 32.29
C HIS A 70 11.63 -1.29 33.55
N GLU A 71 11.82 -2.60 33.67
CA GLU A 71 11.37 -3.42 34.81
C GLU A 71 9.86 -3.27 35.10
N MET A 72 9.04 -3.11 34.05
CA MET A 72 7.58 -2.92 34.15
C MET A 72 6.82 -4.22 33.86
N ASP A 73 5.85 -4.56 34.70
CA ASP A 73 4.92 -5.66 34.40
C ASP A 73 3.76 -5.16 33.49
N TRP A 74 3.51 -5.86 32.41
CA TRP A 74 2.40 -5.57 31.49
C TRP A 74 1.02 -5.64 32.15
N ARG A 75 0.90 -6.31 33.31
CA ARG A 75 -0.34 -6.40 34.11
C ARG A 75 -0.57 -5.19 35.00
N ASP A 76 0.44 -4.37 35.20
CA ASP A 76 0.35 -3.16 36.02
C ASP A 76 -0.42 -2.06 35.25
N VAL A 77 -1.73 -2.26 35.13
CA VAL A 77 -2.64 -1.36 34.41
C VAL A 77 -3.25 -0.29 35.32
N ASP A 78 -3.06 -0.38 36.63
CA ASP A 78 -3.55 0.56 37.63
C ASP A 78 -2.43 1.38 38.25
N ARG A 79 -1.94 2.37 37.51
CA ARG A 79 -0.78 3.17 37.89
C ARG A 79 -1.15 4.52 38.54
N GLY A 80 -2.41 4.70 38.96
CA GLY A 80 -2.87 5.94 39.59
C GLY A 80 -2.64 7.14 38.67
N GLU A 81 -1.94 8.16 39.18
CA GLU A 81 -1.60 9.39 38.43
C GLU A 81 -0.45 9.19 37.42
N ALA A 82 0.30 8.10 37.49
CA ALA A 82 1.38 7.83 36.56
C ALA A 82 0.84 7.51 35.16
N LYS A 83 1.63 7.82 34.15
CA LYS A 83 1.27 7.49 32.76
C LYS A 83 1.03 5.98 32.63
N SER A 84 -0.03 5.62 31.90
CA SER A 84 -0.28 4.23 31.56
C SER A 84 0.89 3.63 30.75
N LEU A 85 1.08 2.31 30.84
CA LEU A 85 2.14 1.60 30.11
C LEU A 85 2.11 1.89 28.60
N VAL A 86 0.91 1.98 28.03
CA VAL A 86 0.71 2.23 26.59
C VAL A 86 1.04 3.68 26.23
N ALA A 87 0.70 4.65 27.12
CA ALA A 87 1.07 6.05 26.92
C ALA A 87 2.58 6.27 27.07
N ALA A 88 3.22 5.62 28.08
CA ALA A 88 4.67 5.66 28.25
C ALA A 88 5.42 5.10 27.01
N TYR A 89 4.98 3.96 26.50
CA TYR A 89 5.53 3.38 25.26
C TYR A 89 5.30 4.27 24.04
N ARG A 90 4.12 4.91 23.92
CA ARG A 90 3.86 5.89 22.85
C ARG A 90 4.90 7.00 22.86
N ASP A 91 5.13 7.59 24.04
CA ASP A 91 6.06 8.70 24.21
C ASP A 91 7.51 8.25 23.93
N TYR A 92 7.90 7.07 24.38
CA TYR A 92 9.17 6.43 24.03
C TYR A 92 9.34 6.29 22.51
N CYS A 93 8.32 5.79 21.81
CA CYS A 93 8.36 5.66 20.34
C CYS A 93 8.51 7.01 19.63
N LEU A 94 7.78 8.04 20.09
CA LEU A 94 7.74 9.35 19.41
C LEU A 94 8.95 10.22 19.76
N VAL A 95 9.39 10.21 21.02
CA VAL A 95 10.41 11.13 21.54
C VAL A 95 11.80 10.49 21.52
N THR A 96 11.92 9.28 22.04
CA THR A 96 13.25 8.62 22.18
C THR A 96 13.65 7.92 20.88
N CYS A 97 12.73 7.20 20.25
CA CYS A 97 13.01 6.49 18.98
C CYS A 97 12.73 7.33 17.73
N GLU A 98 12.18 8.53 17.87
CA GLU A 98 11.82 9.45 16.76
C GLU A 98 11.00 8.78 15.65
N LEU A 99 10.13 7.84 16.00
CA LEU A 99 9.32 7.12 15.03
C LEU A 99 8.21 8.02 14.46
N ALA A 100 7.95 7.85 13.19
CA ALA A 100 6.84 8.55 12.54
C ALA A 100 5.50 8.21 13.26
N PRO A 101 4.59 9.21 13.45
CA PRO A 101 3.31 9.03 14.12
C PRO A 101 2.46 7.87 13.55
N ASN A 102 2.51 7.65 12.23
CA ASN A 102 1.80 6.53 11.59
C ASN A 102 2.37 5.17 11.99
N THR A 103 3.69 5.05 12.14
CA THR A 103 4.36 3.81 12.60
C THR A 103 4.00 3.52 14.05
N THR A 104 4.09 4.54 14.91
CA THR A 104 3.69 4.44 16.33
C THR A 104 2.22 4.04 16.45
N ARG A 105 1.32 4.70 15.70
CA ARG A 105 -0.10 4.37 15.67
C ARG A 105 -0.37 2.92 15.26
N GLN A 106 0.36 2.41 14.27
CA GLN A 106 0.24 1.00 13.85
C GLN A 106 0.64 0.04 14.97
N ARG A 107 1.76 0.29 15.66
CA ARG A 107 2.22 -0.50 16.81
C ARG A 107 1.18 -0.47 17.93
N LEU A 108 0.73 0.71 18.33
CA LEU A 108 -0.29 0.90 19.37
C LEU A 108 -1.60 0.19 19.03
N THR A 109 -1.99 0.13 17.76
CA THR A 109 -3.18 -0.61 17.34
C THR A 109 -3.12 -2.09 17.71
N TYR A 110 -1.96 -2.73 17.55
CA TYR A 110 -1.79 -4.14 17.94
C TYR A 110 -1.69 -4.31 19.45
N ILE A 111 -1.03 -3.39 20.15
CA ILE A 111 -0.92 -3.38 21.62
C ILE A 111 -2.30 -3.21 22.25
N CYS A 112 -3.12 -2.26 21.78
CA CYS A 112 -4.49 -2.08 22.25
C CYS A 112 -5.35 -3.34 22.03
N LYS A 113 -5.16 -4.02 20.89
CA LYS A 113 -5.85 -5.30 20.63
C LYS A 113 -5.40 -6.40 21.59
N PHE A 114 -4.11 -6.44 21.95
CA PHE A 114 -3.60 -7.35 22.97
C PHE A 114 -4.27 -7.08 24.33
N TYR A 115 -4.33 -5.82 24.77
CA TYR A 115 -4.97 -5.49 26.06
C TYR A 115 -6.48 -5.75 26.06
N ASN A 116 -7.18 -5.52 24.92
CA ASN A 116 -8.59 -5.92 24.80
C ASN A 116 -8.77 -7.44 24.92
N TYR A 117 -7.84 -8.22 24.38
CA TYR A 117 -7.83 -9.66 24.55
C TYR A 117 -7.52 -10.05 26.01
N ALA A 118 -6.50 -9.45 26.63
CA ALA A 118 -6.11 -9.69 28.03
C ALA A 118 -7.26 -9.38 28.98
N LEU A 119 -8.01 -8.30 28.75
CA LEU A 119 -9.22 -7.98 29.52
C LEU A 119 -10.30 -9.07 29.38
N LYS A 120 -10.55 -9.55 28.17
CA LYS A 120 -11.50 -10.65 27.91
C LYS A 120 -11.10 -11.97 28.59
N GLN A 121 -9.80 -12.20 28.75
CA GLN A 121 -9.25 -13.36 29.46
C GLN A 121 -9.16 -13.14 30.98
N SER A 122 -9.61 -11.96 31.48
CA SER A 122 -9.50 -11.58 32.89
C SER A 122 -8.05 -11.56 33.42
N TRP A 123 -7.06 -11.36 32.53
CA TRP A 123 -5.67 -11.23 32.92
C TRP A 123 -5.34 -9.84 33.47
N VAL A 124 -6.13 -8.85 33.06
CA VAL A 124 -6.10 -7.48 33.58
C VAL A 124 -7.51 -7.06 33.97
N LYS A 125 -7.62 -6.19 34.98
CA LYS A 125 -8.91 -5.73 35.50
C LYS A 125 -9.53 -4.59 34.69
N ARG A 126 -8.68 -3.79 34.03
CA ARG A 126 -9.08 -2.64 33.18
C ARG A 126 -8.11 -2.45 32.03
N LEU A 127 -8.47 -1.63 31.07
CA LEU A 127 -7.60 -1.24 29.97
C LEU A 127 -6.62 -0.14 30.41
N PRO A 128 -5.34 -0.16 29.97
CA PRO A 128 -4.38 0.93 30.20
C PRO A 128 -4.58 2.13 29.24
N PHE A 129 -5.79 2.33 28.76
CA PHE A 129 -6.20 3.44 27.90
C PHE A 129 -7.71 3.62 27.95
N ALA A 130 -8.18 4.81 27.63
CA ALA A 130 -9.59 5.15 27.56
C ALA A 130 -10.05 5.47 26.14
N PHE A 131 -11.36 5.45 25.95
CA PHE A 131 -11.99 5.95 24.73
C PHE A 131 -12.69 7.26 25.05
N GLU A 132 -12.29 8.32 24.35
CA GLU A 132 -12.87 9.64 24.44
C GLU A 132 -13.78 9.91 23.25
N GLU A 133 -14.90 10.53 23.49
CA GLU A 133 -15.77 11.02 22.43
C GLU A 133 -15.13 12.26 21.78
N ARG A 134 -14.82 12.18 20.51
CA ARG A 134 -14.27 13.30 19.73
C ARG A 134 -15.24 13.68 18.63
N THR A 135 -15.48 14.97 18.52
CA THR A 135 -16.23 15.51 17.38
C THR A 135 -15.34 15.46 16.14
N VAL A 136 -15.74 14.68 15.16
CA VAL A 136 -15.10 14.67 13.84
C VAL A 136 -15.70 15.82 13.05
N ARG A 137 -14.88 16.86 12.75
CA ARG A 137 -15.32 17.94 11.83
C ARG A 137 -15.58 17.31 10.47
N ARG A 138 -16.75 17.57 9.91
CA ARG A 138 -17.03 17.27 8.50
C ARG A 138 -16.08 18.13 7.66
N GLU A 139 -15.39 17.49 6.72
CA GLU A 139 -14.70 18.25 5.68
C GLU A 139 -15.78 18.98 4.85
N THR A 140 -15.68 20.29 4.77
CA THR A 140 -16.55 21.14 3.94
C THR A 140 -16.09 21.03 2.48
N GLY A 141 -16.38 19.89 1.82
CA GLY A 141 -16.04 19.64 0.42
C GLY A 141 -17.26 19.27 -0.40
N PHE A 142 -17.13 19.25 -1.70
CA PHE A 142 -18.18 18.93 -2.68
C PHE A 142 -18.97 17.64 -2.36
N LEU A 143 -18.36 16.70 -1.63
CA LEU A 143 -18.99 15.43 -1.21
C LEU A 143 -19.25 15.35 0.30
N ALA A 144 -19.32 16.47 1.02
CA ALA A 144 -19.64 16.50 2.45
C ALA A 144 -20.99 15.82 2.78
N HIS A 145 -21.90 15.77 1.82
CA HIS A 145 -23.20 15.11 1.95
C HIS A 145 -23.13 13.56 1.85
N VAL A 146 -22.04 13.01 1.27
CA VAL A 146 -21.81 11.57 1.18
C VAL A 146 -20.98 11.05 2.35
N ASP A 147 -20.34 11.95 3.11
CA ASP A 147 -19.61 11.61 4.31
C ASP A 147 -20.57 11.41 5.50
N ALA A 148 -21.06 10.18 5.64
CA ALA A 148 -21.88 9.75 6.79
C ALA A 148 -21.06 9.69 8.10
N SER A 149 -19.76 9.98 8.09
CA SER A 149 -18.85 9.91 9.24
C SER A 149 -18.82 11.19 10.09
N GLY A 150 -19.56 12.22 9.70
CA GLY A 150 -19.70 13.44 10.49
C GLY A 150 -20.49 13.19 11.77
N GLY A 151 -19.87 13.38 12.92
CA GLY A 151 -20.49 13.14 14.22
C GLY A 151 -19.47 12.90 15.31
N LYS A 152 -19.93 12.26 16.37
CA LYS A 152 -19.09 11.86 17.48
C LYS A 152 -18.42 10.51 17.18
N ALA A 153 -17.11 10.45 17.20
CA ALA A 153 -16.32 9.23 17.07
C ALA A 153 -15.57 8.95 18.36
N MET A 154 -15.61 7.69 18.80
CA MET A 154 -14.80 7.24 19.94
C MET A 154 -13.34 7.14 19.50
N ALA A 155 -12.49 7.98 20.05
CA ALA A 155 -11.04 7.97 19.81
C ALA A 155 -10.33 7.42 21.04
N ASN A 156 -9.36 6.56 20.79
CA ASN A 156 -8.47 6.08 21.84
C ASN A 156 -7.48 7.19 22.23
N ASP A 157 -7.38 7.50 23.52
CA ASP A 157 -6.60 8.60 24.10
C ASP A 157 -5.08 8.47 23.88
N VAL A 158 -4.59 7.23 23.78
CA VAL A 158 -3.15 6.96 23.54
C VAL A 158 -2.75 7.07 22.07
N MET A 159 -3.71 7.15 21.14
CA MET A 159 -3.38 7.18 19.71
C MET A 159 -2.84 8.54 19.27
N PRO A 160 -1.64 8.60 18.67
CA PRO A 160 -1.09 9.85 18.17
C PRO A 160 -1.95 10.42 17.05
N ARG A 161 -2.03 11.76 16.99
CA ARG A 161 -2.65 12.45 15.85
C ARG A 161 -1.81 12.22 14.61
N THR A 162 -2.46 11.86 13.53
CA THR A 162 -1.79 11.67 12.24
C THR A 162 -2.38 12.64 11.22
N HIS A 163 -1.53 13.40 10.56
CA HIS A 163 -1.95 14.18 9.40
C HIS A 163 -1.85 13.27 8.16
N LYS A 164 -2.94 13.14 7.44
CA LYS A 164 -2.92 12.49 6.14
C LYS A 164 -2.30 13.48 5.15
N ALA A 165 -1.01 13.33 4.87
CA ALA A 165 -0.40 14.04 3.76
C ALA A 165 -1.06 13.60 2.45
N LEU A 166 -1.32 14.55 1.55
CA LEU A 166 -1.80 14.24 0.22
C LEU A 166 -0.77 13.35 -0.52
N PRO A 167 -1.23 12.39 -1.32
CA PRO A 167 -0.33 11.57 -2.10
C PRO A 167 0.46 12.40 -3.09
N LYS A 168 1.77 12.25 -3.11
CA LYS A 168 2.61 12.87 -4.13
C LYS A 168 2.44 12.14 -5.45
N PHE A 169 2.41 12.90 -6.54
CA PHE A 169 2.39 12.40 -7.92
C PHE A 169 3.41 13.17 -8.76
N LEU A 170 3.73 12.66 -9.94
CA LEU A 170 4.69 13.29 -10.85
C LEU A 170 4.00 14.22 -11.83
N SER A 171 4.57 15.37 -12.10
CA SER A 171 4.21 16.23 -13.22
C SER A 171 4.55 15.56 -14.57
N LEU A 172 3.98 16.06 -15.66
CA LEU A 172 4.29 15.54 -17.02
C LEU A 172 5.77 15.73 -17.38
N ALA A 173 6.40 16.82 -16.93
CA ALA A 173 7.82 17.08 -17.13
C ALA A 173 8.68 16.04 -16.37
N GLU A 174 8.34 15.74 -15.11
CA GLU A 174 9.02 14.72 -14.32
C GLU A 174 8.84 13.31 -14.92
N ILE A 175 7.64 12.98 -15.41
CA ILE A 175 7.42 11.71 -16.14
C ILE A 175 8.32 11.61 -17.36
N LYS A 176 8.43 12.68 -18.14
CA LYS A 176 9.30 12.74 -19.32
C LYS A 176 10.75 12.54 -18.94
N SER A 177 11.24 13.23 -17.92
CA SER A 177 12.61 13.12 -17.40
C SER A 177 12.90 11.72 -16.86
N LEU A 178 11.97 11.15 -16.06
CA LEU A 178 12.10 9.80 -15.52
C LEU A 178 12.21 8.74 -16.64
N LEU A 179 11.34 8.82 -17.65
CA LEU A 179 11.35 7.89 -18.78
C LEU A 179 12.59 8.09 -19.66
N ALA A 180 13.11 9.29 -19.81
CA ALA A 180 14.34 9.58 -20.53
C ALA A 180 15.57 9.02 -19.81
N ALA A 181 15.63 9.09 -18.48
CA ALA A 181 16.69 8.49 -17.65
C ALA A 181 16.68 6.96 -17.70
N ALA A 182 15.53 6.35 -17.96
CA ALA A 182 15.38 4.89 -18.06
C ALA A 182 15.95 4.35 -19.38
N LYS A 183 17.28 4.30 -19.50
CA LYS A 183 17.96 3.81 -20.71
C LYS A 183 17.80 2.31 -20.93
N ASN A 184 17.68 1.53 -19.86
CA ASN A 184 17.43 0.08 -19.97
C ASN A 184 15.97 -0.16 -20.40
N PRO A 185 15.71 -0.88 -21.51
CA PRO A 185 14.35 -1.11 -22.03
C PRO A 185 13.44 -1.83 -21.04
N HIS A 186 14.00 -2.74 -20.23
CA HIS A 186 13.23 -3.43 -19.19
C HIS A 186 12.82 -2.46 -18.05
N HIS A 187 13.75 -1.64 -17.55
CA HIS A 187 13.46 -0.65 -16.51
C HIS A 187 12.39 0.35 -17.00
N ARG A 188 12.51 0.78 -18.25
CA ARG A 188 11.55 1.65 -18.89
C ARG A 188 10.15 0.99 -18.97
N MET A 189 10.07 -0.29 -19.32
CA MET A 189 8.81 -1.03 -19.37
C MET A 189 8.18 -1.19 -17.99
N VAL A 190 8.96 -1.44 -16.93
CA VAL A 190 8.47 -1.46 -15.53
C VAL A 190 7.74 -0.17 -15.17
N MET A 191 8.35 0.99 -15.47
CA MET A 191 7.74 2.30 -15.19
C MET A 191 6.52 2.57 -16.07
N ARG A 192 6.60 2.22 -17.35
CA ARG A 192 5.47 2.39 -18.26
C ARG A 192 4.28 1.54 -17.87
N LEU A 193 4.50 0.28 -17.46
CA LEU A 193 3.41 -0.57 -16.96
C LEU A 193 2.74 0.06 -15.74
N ALA A 194 3.52 0.59 -14.79
CA ALA A 194 2.97 1.28 -13.62
C ALA A 194 2.17 2.54 -14.00
N LEU A 195 2.70 3.38 -14.90
CA LEU A 195 2.09 4.64 -15.34
C LEU A 195 0.84 4.45 -16.22
N HIS A 196 0.73 3.35 -16.95
CA HIS A 196 -0.42 3.09 -17.85
C HIS A 196 -1.53 2.27 -17.20
N THR A 197 -1.28 1.62 -16.06
CA THR A 197 -2.25 0.70 -15.44
C THR A 197 -2.59 1.04 -14.00
N GLY A 198 -1.75 1.82 -13.32
CA GLY A 198 -1.89 2.10 -11.90
C GLY A 198 -1.79 0.85 -10.99
N LEU A 199 -1.22 -0.23 -11.47
CA LEU A 199 -1.07 -1.48 -10.72
C LEU A 199 -0.23 -1.29 -9.44
N ARG A 200 -0.51 -2.09 -8.43
CA ARG A 200 0.33 -2.17 -7.24
C ARG A 200 1.65 -2.87 -7.57
N ARG A 201 2.70 -2.58 -6.80
CA ARG A 201 4.04 -3.17 -7.01
C ARG A 201 4.02 -4.70 -7.16
N GLU A 202 3.26 -5.38 -6.33
CA GLU A 202 3.11 -6.84 -6.38
C GLU A 202 2.36 -7.31 -7.63
N GLU A 203 1.36 -6.54 -8.04
CA GLU A 203 0.59 -6.79 -9.26
C GLU A 203 1.45 -6.58 -10.51
N ILE A 204 2.35 -5.58 -10.49
CA ILE A 204 3.35 -5.37 -11.56
C ILE A 204 4.33 -6.55 -11.62
N ALA A 205 4.84 -6.98 -10.47
CA ALA A 205 5.80 -8.09 -10.39
C ALA A 205 5.22 -9.42 -10.89
N ALA A 206 3.93 -9.64 -10.61
CA ALA A 206 3.21 -10.86 -10.96
C ALA A 206 2.39 -10.74 -12.26
N PHE A 207 2.48 -9.60 -12.98
CA PHE A 207 1.66 -9.39 -14.18
C PHE A 207 1.93 -10.48 -15.22
N PRO A 208 0.89 -11.26 -15.61
CA PRO A 208 1.09 -12.44 -16.45
C PRO A 208 1.48 -12.14 -17.88
N LEU A 209 2.38 -12.94 -18.43
CA LEU A 209 2.68 -12.94 -19.85
C LEU A 209 1.43 -13.25 -20.70
N ALA A 210 0.58 -14.15 -20.21
CA ALA A 210 -0.66 -14.58 -20.89
C ALA A 210 -1.67 -13.44 -21.13
N TYR A 211 -1.55 -12.32 -20.41
CA TYR A 211 -2.40 -11.14 -20.60
C TYR A 211 -1.93 -10.23 -21.75
N VAL A 212 -0.76 -10.52 -22.32
CA VAL A 212 -0.17 -9.71 -23.41
C VAL A 212 -0.35 -10.43 -24.74
N PHE A 213 -0.95 -9.76 -25.68
CA PHE A 213 -1.20 -10.29 -27.03
C PHE A 213 -0.96 -9.22 -28.09
N ASP A 214 -0.80 -9.65 -29.33
CA ASP A 214 -0.76 -8.76 -30.48
C ASP A 214 -2.19 -8.28 -30.80
N PRO A 215 -2.53 -7.01 -30.59
CA PRO A 215 -3.89 -6.53 -30.82
C PRO A 215 -4.29 -6.56 -32.29
N ASP A 216 -3.33 -6.51 -33.23
CA ASP A 216 -3.58 -6.59 -34.66
C ASP A 216 -3.94 -8.02 -35.06
N LYS A 217 -3.16 -8.99 -34.63
CA LYS A 217 -3.42 -10.42 -34.88
C LYS A 217 -4.68 -10.91 -34.18
N ALA A 218 -5.01 -10.35 -33.01
CA ALA A 218 -6.22 -10.70 -32.27
C ALA A 218 -7.51 -10.06 -32.85
N GLY A 219 -7.42 -9.26 -33.91
CA GLY A 219 -8.56 -8.56 -34.50
C GLY A 219 -9.24 -7.54 -33.57
N ARG A 220 -8.48 -7.05 -32.55
CA ARG A 220 -9.01 -6.11 -31.57
C ARG A 220 -8.83 -4.68 -32.05
N ASN A 221 -9.93 -4.07 -32.49
CA ASN A 221 -9.96 -2.71 -33.03
C ASN A 221 -10.36 -1.65 -32.00
N GLU A 222 -10.74 -2.06 -30.79
CA GLU A 222 -11.12 -1.16 -29.72
C GLU A 222 -9.93 -0.29 -29.28
N ARG A 223 -10.18 0.99 -29.02
CA ARG A 223 -9.15 1.92 -28.52
C ARG A 223 -8.62 1.52 -27.16
N ASN A 224 -9.50 0.98 -26.31
CA ASN A 224 -9.18 0.49 -24.96
C ASN A 224 -9.51 -0.99 -24.84
N LEU A 225 -8.55 -1.77 -24.40
CA LEU A 225 -8.66 -3.21 -24.22
C LEU A 225 -8.87 -3.54 -22.75
N ARG A 226 -9.89 -4.34 -22.46
CA ARG A 226 -10.16 -4.83 -21.12
C ARG A 226 -9.26 -6.04 -20.82
N ILE A 227 -8.60 -6.01 -19.68
CA ILE A 227 -7.83 -7.13 -19.13
C ILE A 227 -8.44 -7.50 -17.79
N ARG A 228 -8.82 -8.75 -17.63
CA ARG A 228 -9.27 -9.33 -16.36
C ARG A 228 -8.07 -9.73 -15.54
N LEU A 229 -7.84 -9.06 -14.42
CA LEU A 229 -6.85 -9.48 -13.43
C LEU A 229 -7.50 -10.51 -12.51
N ASP A 230 -7.18 -11.77 -12.69
CA ASP A 230 -7.78 -12.86 -11.93
C ASP A 230 -6.72 -13.72 -11.25
N PRO A 231 -6.65 -13.74 -9.91
CA PRO A 231 -5.69 -14.57 -9.19
C PRO A 231 -6.00 -16.08 -9.24
N PHE A 232 -7.15 -16.47 -9.81
CA PHE A 232 -7.60 -17.86 -9.86
C PHE A 232 -7.56 -18.48 -11.26
N ASP A 233 -7.15 -17.73 -12.29
CA ASP A 233 -7.10 -18.19 -13.69
C ASP A 233 -5.88 -19.06 -14.05
N GLY A 234 -5.01 -19.34 -13.07
CA GLY A 234 -3.78 -20.12 -13.27
C GLY A 234 -2.64 -19.37 -13.96
N SER A 235 -2.83 -18.10 -14.34
CA SER A 235 -1.79 -17.29 -14.98
C SER A 235 -0.68 -16.85 -14.04
N GLY A 236 -0.90 -16.92 -12.73
CA GLY A 236 0.02 -16.45 -11.69
C GLY A 236 -0.22 -14.99 -11.28
N MET A 237 -1.33 -14.38 -11.69
CA MET A 237 -1.70 -13.03 -11.26
C MET A 237 -1.94 -12.99 -9.75
N VAL A 238 -1.49 -11.89 -9.12
CA VAL A 238 -1.71 -11.63 -7.69
C VAL A 238 -2.44 -10.30 -7.53
N THR A 239 -3.56 -10.31 -6.81
CA THR A 239 -4.30 -9.09 -6.46
C THR A 239 -4.43 -8.95 -4.95
N LYS A 240 -4.56 -7.71 -4.46
CA LYS A 240 -4.76 -7.48 -3.02
C LYS A 240 -6.08 -8.11 -2.55
N GLY A 241 -5.96 -9.03 -1.58
CA GLY A 241 -7.11 -9.76 -1.04
C GLY A 241 -7.70 -10.78 -2.01
N SER A 242 -6.92 -11.23 -3.02
CA SER A 242 -7.33 -12.20 -4.05
C SER A 242 -8.64 -11.84 -4.74
N LYS A 243 -8.93 -10.53 -4.91
CA LYS A 243 -10.17 -10.07 -5.56
C LYS A 243 -9.91 -9.82 -7.04
N PRO A 244 -10.62 -10.53 -7.94
CA PRO A 244 -10.57 -10.25 -9.37
C PRO A 244 -11.07 -8.84 -9.70
N ARG A 245 -10.50 -8.21 -10.73
CA ARG A 245 -11.00 -6.95 -11.28
C ARG A 245 -10.58 -6.76 -12.73
N ASP A 246 -11.30 -5.90 -13.40
CA ASP A 246 -10.96 -5.49 -14.76
C ASP A 246 -10.11 -4.22 -14.72
N ILE A 247 -9.11 -4.16 -15.60
CA ILE A 247 -8.37 -2.93 -15.95
C ILE A 247 -8.49 -2.67 -17.44
N TYR A 248 -8.28 -1.41 -17.81
CA TYR A 248 -8.27 -1.01 -19.20
C TYR A 248 -6.89 -0.46 -19.59
N VAL A 249 -6.40 -0.89 -20.73
CA VAL A 249 -5.16 -0.40 -21.32
C VAL A 249 -5.43 0.04 -22.77
N SER A 250 -4.72 1.05 -23.26
CA SER A 250 -4.87 1.45 -24.64
C SER A 250 -4.31 0.37 -25.58
N ARG A 251 -4.93 0.22 -26.76
CA ARG A 251 -4.44 -0.68 -27.82
C ARG A 251 -2.97 -0.40 -28.16
N LYS A 252 -2.58 0.87 -28.22
CA LYS A 252 -1.19 1.30 -28.43
C LYS A 252 -0.24 0.74 -27.38
N PHE A 253 -0.62 0.83 -26.09
CA PHE A 253 0.21 0.30 -25.01
C PHE A 253 0.27 -1.23 -25.01
N MET A 254 -0.81 -1.92 -25.37
CA MET A 254 -0.80 -3.38 -25.56
C MET A 254 0.19 -3.82 -26.65
N ALA A 255 0.21 -3.12 -27.77
CA ALA A 255 1.17 -3.36 -28.84
C ALA A 255 2.63 -3.11 -28.39
N GLU A 256 2.86 -2.15 -27.47
CA GLU A 256 4.18 -1.91 -26.89
C GLU A 256 4.57 -3.04 -25.91
N LEU A 257 3.63 -3.54 -25.11
CA LEU A 257 3.84 -4.70 -24.25
C LEU A 257 4.22 -5.94 -25.10
N TYR A 258 3.50 -6.17 -26.19
CA TYR A 258 3.81 -7.27 -27.10
C TYR A 258 5.19 -7.12 -27.75
N ARG A 259 5.59 -5.93 -28.17
CA ARG A 259 6.94 -5.66 -28.67
C ARG A 259 8.00 -5.90 -27.60
N TYR A 260 7.74 -5.52 -26.35
CA TYR A 260 8.65 -5.83 -25.24
C TYR A 260 8.80 -7.34 -25.05
N VAL A 261 7.71 -8.11 -25.14
CA VAL A 261 7.75 -9.58 -25.04
C VAL A 261 8.65 -10.18 -26.12
N THR A 262 8.48 -9.74 -27.36
CA THR A 262 9.19 -10.32 -28.51
C THR A 262 10.64 -9.87 -28.64
N LYS A 263 11.01 -8.66 -28.16
CA LYS A 263 12.34 -8.09 -28.41
C LYS A 263 13.23 -7.99 -27.17
N VAL A 264 12.66 -7.94 -25.95
CA VAL A 264 13.43 -7.65 -24.73
C VAL A 264 13.30 -8.77 -23.70
N ARG A 265 12.08 -9.25 -23.48
CA ARG A 265 11.83 -10.29 -22.45
C ARG A 265 12.54 -11.60 -22.77
N GLY A 266 12.66 -11.96 -24.05
CA GLY A 266 13.29 -13.19 -24.50
C GLY A 266 14.71 -13.39 -23.98
N GLU A 267 15.52 -12.32 -23.98
CA GLU A 267 16.90 -12.35 -23.47
C GLU A 267 16.96 -12.74 -21.99
N ARG A 268 16.02 -12.24 -21.19
CA ARG A 268 15.95 -12.60 -19.77
C ARG A 268 15.36 -13.99 -19.56
N ALA A 269 14.34 -14.35 -20.33
CA ALA A 269 13.70 -15.65 -20.24
C ALA A 269 14.66 -16.81 -20.58
N SER A 270 15.64 -16.59 -21.48
CA SER A 270 16.65 -17.60 -21.82
C SER A 270 17.62 -17.92 -20.69
N LEU A 271 17.69 -17.10 -19.65
CA LEU A 271 18.52 -17.33 -18.46
C LEU A 271 17.84 -18.19 -17.42
N SER A 272 16.52 -18.35 -17.49
CA SER A 272 15.76 -19.20 -16.57
C SER A 272 15.80 -20.66 -17.01
N LYS A 273 15.92 -21.56 -16.01
CA LYS A 273 15.87 -23.02 -16.25
C LYS A 273 14.44 -23.51 -16.52
N THR A 274 13.43 -22.74 -16.17
CA THR A 274 12.02 -23.08 -16.30
C THR A 274 11.22 -21.97 -16.96
N PRO A 275 10.19 -22.27 -17.76
CA PRO A 275 9.32 -21.26 -18.35
C PRO A 275 8.65 -20.41 -17.27
N GLN A 276 8.81 -19.09 -17.36
CA GLN A 276 8.26 -18.14 -16.40
C GLN A 276 6.94 -17.54 -16.91
N LYS A 277 5.92 -17.54 -16.05
CA LYS A 277 4.57 -17.03 -16.37
C LYS A 277 4.48 -15.50 -16.32
N ALA A 278 5.35 -14.81 -15.58
CA ALA A 278 5.31 -13.35 -15.47
C ALA A 278 5.86 -12.64 -16.71
N LEU A 279 5.30 -11.47 -17.00
CA LEU A 279 5.75 -10.57 -18.06
C LEU A 279 7.16 -10.03 -17.76
N LEU A 280 7.39 -9.57 -16.52
CA LEU A 280 8.63 -8.96 -16.09
C LEU A 280 9.48 -9.98 -15.34
N LEU A 281 10.73 -10.14 -15.76
CA LEU A 281 11.70 -11.06 -15.16
C LEU A 281 12.89 -10.27 -14.60
N ASN A 282 13.50 -10.77 -13.54
CA ASN A 282 14.73 -10.21 -12.99
C ASN A 282 15.93 -10.46 -13.91
N GLN A 283 17.13 -10.09 -13.49
CA GLN A 283 18.36 -10.24 -14.28
C GLN A 283 18.76 -11.71 -14.52
N SER A 284 18.30 -12.62 -13.66
CA SER A 284 18.55 -14.06 -13.77
C SER A 284 17.42 -14.80 -14.52
N GLY A 285 16.48 -14.10 -15.12
CA GLY A 285 15.33 -14.70 -15.81
C GLY A 285 14.20 -15.18 -14.90
N GLU A 286 14.32 -14.97 -13.57
CA GLU A 286 13.37 -15.45 -12.58
C GLU A 286 12.33 -14.38 -12.21
N LEU A 287 11.30 -14.80 -11.48
CA LEU A 287 10.29 -13.89 -10.94
C LEU A 287 10.90 -12.86 -9.98
N TYR A 288 10.31 -11.69 -9.92
CA TYR A 288 10.65 -10.71 -8.88
C TYR A 288 10.11 -11.17 -7.52
N GLY A 289 11.00 -11.74 -6.69
CA GLY A 289 10.69 -12.16 -5.32
C GLY A 289 10.39 -11.00 -4.36
N GLY A 290 10.06 -11.35 -3.10
CA GLY A 290 9.90 -10.36 -2.02
C GLY A 290 8.84 -9.30 -2.28
N ASN A 291 7.71 -9.67 -2.86
CA ASN A 291 6.63 -8.75 -3.24
C ASN A 291 7.07 -7.63 -4.19
N GLY A 292 8.06 -7.88 -5.05
CA GLY A 292 8.55 -6.92 -6.03
C GLY A 292 9.38 -5.77 -5.44
N LYS A 293 10.03 -5.94 -4.29
CA LYS A 293 10.87 -4.89 -3.69
C LYS A 293 11.96 -4.38 -4.66
N SER A 294 12.53 -5.28 -5.46
CA SER A 294 13.54 -4.92 -6.46
C SER A 294 13.01 -4.01 -7.56
N LEU A 295 11.71 -4.09 -7.91
CA LEU A 295 11.08 -3.14 -8.84
C LEU A 295 11.07 -1.73 -8.27
N ASN A 296 10.78 -1.58 -6.97
CA ASN A 296 10.86 -0.28 -6.33
C ASN A 296 12.27 0.29 -6.35
N ARG A 297 13.29 -0.55 -6.17
CA ARG A 297 14.70 -0.15 -6.28
C ARG A 297 15.01 0.38 -7.68
N ILE A 298 14.61 -0.33 -8.74
CA ILE A 298 14.76 0.11 -10.13
C ILE A 298 14.19 1.52 -10.33
N ILE A 299 12.95 1.74 -9.90
CA ILE A 299 12.25 3.02 -10.05
C ILE A 299 12.95 4.12 -9.25
N THR A 300 13.34 3.84 -8.00
CA THR A 300 14.00 4.82 -7.13
C THR A 300 15.40 5.20 -7.65
N GLU A 301 16.18 4.24 -8.13
CA GLU A 301 17.52 4.49 -8.69
C GLU A 301 17.43 5.27 -10.00
N THR A 302 16.48 4.93 -10.88
CA THR A 302 16.24 5.71 -12.10
C THR A 302 15.78 7.13 -11.79
N GLY A 303 14.92 7.28 -10.76
CA GLY A 303 14.50 8.59 -10.29
C GLY A 303 15.66 9.45 -9.79
N LYS A 304 16.59 8.87 -9.03
CA LYS A 304 17.81 9.56 -8.59
C LYS A 304 18.64 10.07 -9.78
N GLN A 305 18.76 9.26 -10.85
CA GLN A 305 19.46 9.67 -12.08
C GLN A 305 18.76 10.84 -12.78
N ALA A 306 17.43 10.95 -12.65
CA ALA A 306 16.62 12.04 -13.18
C ALA A 306 16.49 13.23 -12.22
N GLY A 307 17.11 13.20 -11.03
CA GLY A 307 16.92 14.21 -9.97
C GLY A 307 15.54 14.18 -9.31
N ILE A 308 14.80 13.08 -9.42
CA ILE A 308 13.41 12.96 -8.96
C ILE A 308 13.32 11.94 -7.84
N LYS A 309 12.70 12.32 -6.73
CA LYS A 309 12.37 11.37 -5.65
C LYS A 309 11.08 10.63 -5.98
N VAL A 310 11.21 9.39 -6.47
CA VAL A 310 10.08 8.60 -6.95
C VAL A 310 10.12 7.17 -6.39
N HIS A 311 8.93 6.57 -6.23
CA HIS A 311 8.75 5.16 -5.87
C HIS A 311 7.51 4.58 -6.56
N THR A 312 7.37 3.26 -6.58
CA THR A 312 6.31 2.55 -7.32
C THR A 312 4.91 3.09 -7.01
N HIS A 313 4.61 3.38 -5.73
CA HIS A 313 3.27 3.83 -5.35
C HIS A 313 2.95 5.24 -5.86
N MET A 314 3.97 6.10 -5.99
CA MET A 314 3.83 7.43 -6.59
C MET A 314 3.43 7.34 -8.08
N LEU A 315 3.97 6.38 -8.85
CA LEU A 315 3.55 6.17 -10.25
C LEU A 315 2.07 5.76 -10.35
N ARG A 316 1.58 4.99 -9.38
CA ARG A 316 0.16 4.66 -9.28
C ARG A 316 -0.69 5.89 -8.93
N HIS A 317 -0.22 6.76 -8.03
CA HIS A 317 -0.90 8.03 -7.75
C HIS A 317 -0.93 8.93 -8.99
N THR A 318 0.17 9.01 -9.70
CA THR A 318 0.29 9.73 -10.97
C THR A 318 -0.75 9.24 -11.99
N TYR A 319 -0.84 7.92 -12.20
CA TYR A 319 -1.86 7.31 -13.06
C TYR A 319 -3.28 7.72 -12.63
N ALA A 320 -3.59 7.58 -11.34
CA ALA A 320 -4.92 7.86 -10.81
C ALA A 320 -5.33 9.32 -11.00
N THR A 321 -4.43 10.25 -10.67
CA THR A 321 -4.66 11.70 -10.77
C THR A 321 -4.90 12.10 -12.23
N TYR A 322 -4.01 11.74 -13.16
CA TYR A 322 -4.18 12.10 -14.57
C TYR A 322 -5.37 11.43 -15.23
N THR A 323 -5.69 10.19 -14.86
CA THR A 323 -6.89 9.50 -15.35
C THR A 323 -8.15 10.23 -14.90
N LEU A 324 -8.22 10.62 -13.62
CA LEU A 324 -9.36 11.35 -13.07
C LEU A 324 -9.52 12.72 -13.75
N VAL A 325 -8.43 13.49 -13.86
CA VAL A 325 -8.42 14.78 -14.57
C VAL A 325 -8.89 14.63 -16.02
N SER A 326 -8.38 13.63 -16.73
CA SER A 326 -8.74 13.40 -18.14
C SER A 326 -10.22 13.06 -18.32
N LEU A 327 -10.79 12.26 -17.41
CA LEU A 327 -12.21 11.90 -17.44
C LEU A 327 -13.13 13.06 -17.05
N GLN A 328 -12.70 13.93 -16.15
CA GLN A 328 -13.46 15.13 -15.79
C GLN A 328 -13.45 16.17 -16.91
N ARG A 329 -12.32 16.35 -17.61
CA ARG A 329 -12.22 17.27 -18.76
C ARG A 329 -13.00 16.79 -19.99
N LYS A 330 -13.15 15.49 -20.14
CA LYS A 330 -13.88 14.87 -21.27
C LYS A 330 -14.86 13.83 -20.73
N PRO A 331 -15.96 14.26 -20.12
CA PRO A 331 -16.92 13.33 -19.53
C PRO A 331 -17.51 12.43 -20.62
N ALA A 332 -17.38 11.12 -20.41
CA ALA A 332 -18.08 10.14 -21.24
C ALA A 332 -19.48 9.95 -20.66
N SER A 333 -20.49 9.90 -21.55
CA SER A 333 -21.88 9.70 -21.15
C SER A 333 -22.03 8.42 -20.31
N GLY A 334 -22.59 8.55 -19.10
CA GLY A 334 -22.87 7.42 -18.21
C GLY A 334 -21.68 6.87 -17.42
N LEU A 335 -20.50 7.48 -17.49
CA LEU A 335 -19.31 7.05 -16.73
C LEU A 335 -19.00 8.05 -15.60
N ASP A 336 -19.12 7.61 -14.34
CA ASP A 336 -18.63 8.37 -13.21
C ASP A 336 -17.09 8.23 -13.11
N PRO A 337 -16.32 9.34 -13.22
CA PRO A 337 -14.87 9.32 -13.20
C PRO A 337 -14.26 8.70 -11.94
N LEU A 338 -14.84 8.99 -10.77
CA LEU A 338 -14.32 8.52 -9.50
C LEU A 338 -14.56 7.02 -9.32
N VAL A 339 -15.74 6.53 -9.71
CA VAL A 339 -16.07 5.10 -9.69
C VAL A 339 -15.20 4.33 -10.68
N PHE A 340 -14.95 4.90 -11.87
CA PHE A 340 -14.01 4.29 -12.82
C PHE A 340 -12.62 4.13 -12.25
N VAL A 341 -12.04 5.19 -11.69
CA VAL A 341 -10.69 5.15 -11.07
C VAL A 341 -10.67 4.19 -9.88
N GLN A 342 -11.72 4.18 -9.05
CA GLN A 342 -11.85 3.23 -7.94
C GLN A 342 -11.75 1.77 -8.41
N ARG A 343 -12.55 1.41 -9.43
CA ARG A 343 -12.57 0.05 -10.00
C ARG A 343 -11.25 -0.32 -10.64
N GLN A 344 -10.70 0.57 -11.46
CA GLN A 344 -9.41 0.41 -12.15
C GLN A 344 -8.28 0.12 -11.13
N LEU A 345 -8.23 0.89 -10.06
CA LEU A 345 -7.24 0.73 -9.00
C LEU A 345 -7.55 -0.44 -8.05
N GLY A 346 -8.78 -0.90 -7.97
CA GLY A 346 -9.22 -1.92 -7.01
C GLY A 346 -9.16 -1.39 -5.58
N HIS A 347 -9.75 -0.21 -5.34
CA HIS A 347 -10.00 0.31 -4.00
C HIS A 347 -11.32 -0.25 -3.47
N SER A 348 -11.29 -0.83 -2.28
CA SER A 348 -12.48 -1.37 -1.62
C SER A 348 -13.47 -0.29 -1.17
N SER A 349 -13.00 0.94 -0.95
CA SER A 349 -13.79 2.09 -0.55
C SER A 349 -13.56 3.26 -1.50
N ILE A 350 -14.62 3.97 -1.85
CA ILE A 350 -14.59 5.20 -2.65
C ILE A 350 -13.78 6.29 -1.94
N GLN A 351 -13.84 6.35 -0.60
CA GLN A 351 -13.08 7.30 0.22
C GLN A 351 -11.57 7.22 -0.01
N THR A 352 -11.05 6.02 -0.32
CA THR A 352 -9.63 5.87 -0.70
C THR A 352 -9.31 6.55 -2.02
N THR A 353 -10.30 6.68 -2.91
CA THR A 353 -10.15 7.30 -4.23
C THR A 353 -10.41 8.79 -4.17
N MET A 354 -11.23 9.25 -3.23
CA MET A 354 -11.55 10.67 -3.05
C MET A 354 -10.32 11.56 -2.79
N VAL A 355 -9.25 10.99 -2.25
CA VAL A 355 -7.99 11.72 -2.05
C VAL A 355 -7.44 12.34 -3.35
N TYR A 356 -7.76 11.75 -4.50
CA TYR A 356 -7.34 12.28 -5.80
C TYR A 356 -8.17 13.49 -6.25
N LEU A 357 -9.36 13.72 -5.70
CA LEU A 357 -10.14 14.94 -5.97
C LEU A 357 -9.44 16.18 -5.43
N HIS A 358 -8.81 16.09 -4.26
CA HIS A 358 -8.01 17.20 -3.71
C HIS A 358 -6.84 17.54 -4.64
N LEU A 359 -6.16 16.51 -5.19
CA LEU A 359 -5.05 16.72 -6.13
C LEU A 359 -5.51 17.32 -7.46
N VAL A 360 -6.73 17.00 -7.91
CA VAL A 360 -7.32 17.61 -9.11
C VAL A 360 -7.59 19.08 -8.88
N ASN A 361 -8.08 19.47 -7.71
CA ASN A 361 -8.30 20.88 -7.37
C ASN A 361 -6.98 21.67 -7.34
N GLU A 362 -5.91 21.11 -6.73
CA GLU A 362 -4.58 21.72 -6.77
C GLU A 362 -4.09 21.92 -8.22
N MET A 363 -4.29 20.94 -9.11
CA MET A 363 -3.94 21.12 -10.51
C MET A 363 -4.83 22.13 -11.25
N ALA A 364 -6.06 22.34 -10.82
CA ALA A 364 -6.95 23.36 -11.37
C ALA A 364 -6.49 24.76 -10.93
N ASP A 365 -6.07 24.92 -9.68
CA ASP A 365 -5.52 26.19 -9.17
C ASP A 365 -4.24 26.57 -9.91
N GLU A 366 -3.31 25.65 -10.12
CA GLU A 366 -2.11 25.87 -10.94
C GLU A 366 -2.46 26.26 -12.39
N ALA A 367 -3.50 25.65 -12.97
CA ALA A 367 -3.93 25.97 -14.32
C ALA A 367 -4.57 27.38 -14.40
N VAL A 368 -5.25 27.84 -13.37
CA VAL A 368 -5.79 29.20 -13.29
C VAL A 368 -4.66 30.22 -13.21
N LEU A 369 -3.66 29.96 -12.36
CA LEU A 369 -2.49 30.82 -12.22
C LEU A 369 -1.69 30.91 -13.54
N ALA A 370 -1.46 29.78 -14.20
CA ALA A 370 -0.77 29.73 -15.49
C ALA A 370 -1.55 30.50 -16.58
N TYR A 371 -2.89 30.45 -16.57
CA TYR A 371 -3.72 31.22 -17.49
C TYR A 371 -3.65 32.72 -17.19
N ASP A 372 -3.64 33.09 -15.92
CA ASP A 372 -3.50 34.48 -15.49
C ASP A 372 -2.13 35.06 -15.90
N ASP A 373 -1.06 34.28 -15.74
CA ASP A 373 0.28 34.62 -16.21
C ASP A 373 0.34 34.79 -17.74
N GLU A 374 -0.33 33.93 -18.51
CA GLU A 374 -0.44 34.06 -19.96
C GLU A 374 -1.20 35.32 -20.37
N LEU A 375 -2.31 35.67 -19.68
CA LEU A 375 -3.07 36.88 -19.95
C LEU A 375 -2.23 38.13 -19.66
N ASN A 376 -1.55 38.17 -18.52
CA ASN A 376 -0.66 39.30 -18.13
C ASN A 376 0.48 39.47 -19.15
N ALA A 377 1.07 38.37 -19.65
CA ALA A 377 2.10 38.44 -20.69
C ALA A 377 1.56 38.97 -22.02
N LEU A 378 0.29 38.74 -22.36
CA LEU A 378 -0.35 39.29 -23.56
C LEU A 378 -0.64 40.81 -23.41
N GLU A 379 -0.99 41.26 -22.20
CA GLU A 379 -1.20 42.68 -21.91
C GLU A 379 0.11 43.48 -21.89
N GLU A 380 1.21 42.87 -21.42
CA GLU A 380 2.55 43.48 -21.44
C GLU A 380 3.15 43.54 -22.85
N ALA A 381 2.68 42.71 -23.77
CA ALA A 381 3.13 42.69 -25.17
C ALA A 381 2.29 43.57 -26.13
N ALA A 382 1.21 44.19 -25.65
CA ALA A 382 0.32 45.05 -26.39
C ALA A 382 0.60 46.53 -26.12
#